data_49b3ea705a76fa8996cef51c0a07b23f
#
_entry.id   49b3ea705a76fa8996cef51c0a07b23f
#
_cell.length_a   1.000
_cell.length_b   1.000
_cell.length_c   1.000
_cell.angle_alpha   90.00
_cell.angle_beta   90.00
_cell.angle_gamma   90.00
#
_symmetry.space_group_name_H-M   'P 1'
#
loop_
_entity.id
_entity.type
_entity.pdbx_description
1 polymer ?
#
loop_
_entity_poly.entity_id
_entity_poly.type
_entity_poly.pdbx_seq_one_letter_code
_entity_poly.pdbx_strand_id
1 'polypeptide(L)'
;MGSGQKCDVVDTFGGDRYSEVMNEIRFYRAHDDYGFLSNFAAYPFELDGERWPTSEHYFQAMKFLSPETQSLIRSLDTPGRAAKVGRREKPLRNDWESVKDQVMFDAVWAKFTQNPDIARKLLDTGDAYLIEHTKNDSYWADGGDGSGKNRLGEVLMAVRDSLRAQQNP
;
A
#
# COMPACT_ATOMS: atom_id res chain seq x y z
N MET A 1 -13.59 72.13 -23.94
CA MET A 1 -12.24 71.62 -23.75
C MET A 1 -12.21 70.96 -22.38
N GLY A 2 -12.17 69.67 -22.31
CA GLY A 2 -12.17 68.96 -21.06
C GLY A 2 -12.01 67.48 -21.35
N SER A 3 -10.77 67.06 -21.35
CA SER A 3 -10.35 65.66 -21.57
C SER A 3 -10.80 64.80 -20.40
N GLY A 4 -11.71 63.89 -20.67
CA GLY A 4 -12.10 62.85 -19.73
C GLY A 4 -11.05 61.76 -19.71
N GLN A 5 -10.41 61.57 -18.58
CA GLN A 5 -9.52 60.46 -18.27
C GLN A 5 -10.35 59.27 -17.84
N LYS A 6 -10.35 58.21 -18.62
CA LYS A 6 -10.90 56.91 -18.22
C LYS A 6 -9.92 56.23 -17.30
N CYS A 7 -10.37 55.87 -16.09
CA CYS A 7 -9.65 54.98 -15.19
C CYS A 7 -9.85 53.55 -15.70
N ASP A 8 -8.77 52.95 -16.14
CA ASP A 8 -8.74 51.49 -16.40
C ASP A 8 -8.68 50.75 -15.08
N VAL A 9 -9.73 49.98 -14.84
CA VAL A 9 -9.81 49.02 -13.72
C VAL A 9 -8.94 47.83 -14.11
N VAL A 10 -7.78 47.70 -13.49
CA VAL A 10 -6.91 46.56 -13.65
C VAL A 10 -7.54 45.39 -12.89
N ASP A 11 -8.02 44.43 -13.63
CA ASP A 11 -8.56 43.17 -13.11
C ASP A 11 -7.38 42.33 -12.58
N THR A 12 -7.10 42.41 -11.28
CA THR A 12 -6.14 41.57 -10.56
C THR A 12 -6.81 40.36 -9.96
N PHE A 13 -7.27 39.45 -10.77
CA PHE A 13 -7.56 38.07 -10.35
C PHE A 13 -6.68 37.08 -11.10
N GLY A 14 -5.37 37.21 -10.90
CA GLY A 14 -4.41 36.18 -11.13
C GLY A 14 -4.46 35.20 -9.98
N GLY A 15 -5.46 34.34 -9.94
CA GLY A 15 -5.45 33.18 -9.07
C GLY A 15 -4.44 32.18 -9.60
N ASP A 16 -3.22 32.26 -9.11
CA ASP A 16 -2.26 31.15 -9.20
C ASP A 16 -2.92 29.95 -8.51
N ARG A 17 -3.58 29.12 -9.29
CA ARG A 17 -3.82 27.73 -8.92
C ARG A 17 -2.44 27.09 -8.89
N TYR A 18 -1.80 27.10 -7.72
CA TYR A 18 -0.76 26.15 -7.41
C TYR A 18 -1.40 24.78 -7.63
N SER A 19 -1.06 24.11 -8.71
CA SER A 19 -1.23 22.68 -8.81
C SER A 19 -0.38 22.14 -7.68
N GLU A 20 -1.02 21.68 -6.59
CA GLU A 20 -0.36 20.86 -5.60
C GLU A 20 0.23 19.69 -6.37
N VAL A 21 1.53 19.73 -6.59
CA VAL A 21 2.27 18.58 -7.09
C VAL A 21 2.19 17.58 -5.96
N MET A 22 1.24 16.64 -6.07
CA MET A 22 1.12 15.56 -5.09
C MET A 22 2.48 14.87 -5.06
N ASN A 23 3.11 14.88 -3.89
CA ASN A 23 4.36 14.16 -3.69
C ASN A 23 4.07 12.67 -3.83
N GLU A 24 4.64 12.01 -4.84
CA GLU A 24 4.47 10.57 -5.08
C GLU A 24 5.69 9.81 -4.62
N ILE A 25 5.47 8.71 -3.92
CA ILE A 25 6.49 7.73 -3.55
C ILE A 25 6.18 6.43 -4.27
N ARG A 26 7.05 6.06 -5.21
CA ARG A 26 6.96 4.80 -5.93
C ARG A 26 7.89 3.77 -5.30
N PHE A 27 7.36 2.57 -5.06
CA PHE A 27 8.11 1.47 -4.47
C PHE A 27 7.81 0.17 -5.23
N TYR A 28 8.69 -0.81 -5.11
CA TYR A 28 8.47 -2.16 -5.64
C TYR A 28 9.32 -3.20 -4.91
N ARG A 29 10.65 -3.12 -5.01
CA ARG A 29 11.54 -4.14 -4.46
C ARG A 29 11.79 -3.93 -2.98
N ALA A 30 11.86 -5.04 -2.22
CA ALA A 30 12.06 -4.98 -0.77
C ALA A 30 13.40 -4.36 -0.32
N HIS A 31 14.39 -4.27 -1.22
CA HIS A 31 15.72 -3.70 -0.93
C HIS A 31 15.91 -2.26 -1.46
N ASP A 32 14.90 -1.65 -2.07
CA ASP A 32 14.91 -0.24 -2.47
C ASP A 32 14.67 0.66 -1.25
N ASP A 33 14.89 1.98 -1.37
CA ASP A 33 14.77 2.95 -0.27
C ASP A 33 13.41 2.89 0.44
N TYR A 34 12.32 2.67 -0.32
CA TYR A 34 10.97 2.45 0.21
C TYR A 34 10.57 0.98 0.20
N GLY A 35 11.51 0.08 0.17
CA GLY A 35 11.27 -1.37 0.10
C GLY A 35 10.51 -1.92 1.31
N PHE A 36 10.54 -1.23 2.46
CA PHE A 36 9.75 -1.59 3.63
C PHE A 36 8.23 -1.54 3.39
N LEU A 37 7.78 -0.83 2.34
CA LEU A 37 6.37 -0.79 1.91
C LEU A 37 5.95 -2.07 1.17
N SER A 38 6.91 -2.77 0.54
CA SER A 38 6.63 -3.99 -0.21
C SER A 38 6.12 -5.13 0.68
N ASN A 39 5.18 -5.92 0.18
CA ASN A 39 4.72 -7.14 0.84
C ASN A 39 5.81 -8.22 0.95
N PHE A 40 6.87 -8.12 0.13
CA PHE A 40 8.01 -9.03 0.13
C PHE A 40 9.05 -8.68 1.19
N ALA A 41 8.94 -7.52 1.84
CA ALA A 41 9.90 -7.10 2.86
C ALA A 41 9.80 -7.96 4.13
N ALA A 42 10.95 -8.37 4.66
CA ALA A 42 11.06 -9.30 5.77
C ALA A 42 10.85 -8.60 7.13
N TYR A 43 9.63 -8.17 7.38
CA TYR A 43 9.17 -7.63 8.65
C TYR A 43 8.11 -8.57 9.24
N PRO A 44 8.53 -9.54 10.07
CA PRO A 44 7.61 -10.54 10.60
C PRO A 44 6.63 -9.92 11.61
N PHE A 45 5.47 -10.56 11.72
CA PHE A 45 4.40 -10.19 12.64
C PHE A 45 3.59 -11.40 13.06
N GLU A 46 2.81 -11.25 14.12
CA GLU A 46 1.85 -12.25 14.57
C GLU A 46 0.43 -11.82 14.16
N LEU A 47 -0.32 -12.75 13.61
CA LEU A 47 -1.71 -12.54 13.22
C LEU A 47 -2.44 -13.89 13.22
N ASP A 48 -3.67 -13.92 13.73
CA ASP A 48 -4.47 -15.14 13.89
C ASP A 48 -3.77 -16.25 14.69
N GLY A 49 -2.98 -15.86 15.70
CA GLY A 49 -2.25 -16.79 16.58
C GLY A 49 -0.99 -17.40 15.96
N GLU A 50 -0.59 -16.95 14.78
CA GLU A 50 0.56 -17.49 14.06
C GLU A 50 1.55 -16.38 13.67
N ARG A 51 2.84 -16.74 13.60
CA ARG A 51 3.91 -15.85 13.16
C ARG A 51 4.12 -15.95 11.66
N TRP A 52 4.07 -14.82 10.98
CA TRP A 52 4.20 -14.71 9.53
C TRP A 52 5.50 -14.03 9.14
N PRO A 53 6.30 -14.60 8.21
CA PRO A 53 7.58 -14.00 7.81
C PRO A 53 7.44 -12.67 7.06
N THR A 54 6.42 -12.56 6.22
CA THR A 54 6.11 -11.36 5.42
C THR A 54 4.60 -11.23 5.20
N SER A 55 4.14 -10.04 4.82
CA SER A 55 2.74 -9.83 4.41
C SER A 55 2.33 -10.73 3.24
N GLU A 56 3.26 -11.01 2.32
CA GLU A 56 3.01 -11.90 1.19
C GLU A 56 2.68 -13.33 1.64
N HIS A 57 3.39 -13.89 2.62
CA HIS A 57 3.09 -15.22 3.15
C HIS A 57 1.66 -15.28 3.70
N TYR A 58 1.27 -14.31 4.52
CA TYR A 58 -0.08 -14.26 5.07
C TYR A 58 -1.13 -14.12 3.96
N PHE A 59 -0.96 -13.17 3.07
CA PHE A 59 -1.89 -12.92 1.97
C PHE A 59 -2.11 -14.17 1.10
N GLN A 60 -1.04 -14.87 0.75
CA GLN A 60 -1.14 -16.07 -0.07
C GLN A 60 -1.78 -17.24 0.69
N ALA A 61 -1.47 -17.40 1.97
CA ALA A 61 -2.06 -18.45 2.81
C ALA A 61 -3.58 -18.27 3.00
N MET A 62 -4.04 -17.03 3.17
CA MET A 62 -5.46 -16.72 3.41
C MET A 62 -6.36 -16.94 2.19
N LYS A 63 -5.79 -17.23 1.02
CA LYS A 63 -6.54 -17.71 -0.14
C LYS A 63 -7.20 -19.08 0.08
N PHE A 64 -6.76 -19.81 1.10
CA PHE A 64 -7.15 -21.20 1.35
C PHE A 64 -7.79 -21.33 2.73
N LEU A 65 -8.76 -22.25 2.84
CA LEU A 65 -9.35 -22.61 4.13
C LEU A 65 -8.64 -23.81 4.79
N SER A 66 -7.81 -24.56 4.02
CA SER A 66 -7.04 -25.69 4.55
C SER A 66 -5.92 -25.22 5.46
N PRO A 67 -5.91 -25.61 6.74
CA PRO A 67 -4.83 -25.31 7.67
C PRO A 67 -3.48 -25.87 7.21
N GLU A 68 -3.48 -27.01 6.51
CA GLU A 68 -2.27 -27.64 5.97
C GLU A 68 -1.66 -26.77 4.86
N THR A 69 -2.49 -26.25 3.95
CA THR A 69 -2.03 -25.35 2.88
C THR A 69 -1.53 -24.03 3.45
N GLN A 70 -2.22 -23.46 4.44
CA GLN A 70 -1.79 -22.25 5.13
C GLN A 70 -0.45 -22.45 5.83
N SER A 71 -0.28 -23.57 6.56
CA SER A 71 0.97 -23.90 7.24
C SER A 71 2.12 -24.12 6.25
N LEU A 72 1.85 -24.80 5.13
CA LEU A 72 2.83 -24.98 4.06
C LEU A 72 3.34 -23.62 3.54
N ILE A 73 2.42 -22.71 3.17
CA ILE A 73 2.78 -21.40 2.64
C ILE A 73 3.57 -20.59 3.68
N ARG A 74 3.15 -20.60 4.95
CA ARG A 74 3.83 -19.93 6.04
C ARG A 74 5.26 -20.42 6.22
N SER A 75 5.53 -21.69 6.03
CA SER A 75 6.83 -22.35 6.25
C SER A 75 7.83 -22.12 5.11
N LEU A 76 7.41 -21.54 3.99
CA LEU A 76 8.29 -21.31 2.85
C LEU A 76 9.37 -20.27 3.19
N ASP A 77 10.54 -20.46 2.63
CA ASP A 77 11.74 -19.66 2.95
C ASP A 77 11.74 -18.27 2.31
N THR A 78 10.93 -18.05 1.27
CA THR A 78 10.86 -16.76 0.58
C THR A 78 9.44 -16.35 0.20
N PRO A 79 9.11 -15.03 0.19
CA PRO A 79 7.82 -14.54 -0.27
C PRO A 79 7.54 -14.89 -1.74
N GLY A 80 8.58 -14.98 -2.57
CA GLY A 80 8.43 -15.42 -3.96
C GLY A 80 7.93 -16.86 -4.08
N ARG A 81 8.39 -17.76 -3.21
CA ARG A 81 7.86 -19.14 -3.15
C ARG A 81 6.43 -19.17 -2.64
N ALA A 82 6.12 -18.37 -1.61
CA ALA A 82 4.74 -18.21 -1.12
C ALA A 82 3.80 -17.75 -2.24
N ALA A 83 4.20 -16.72 -2.99
CA ALA A 83 3.45 -16.23 -4.14
C ALA A 83 3.25 -17.29 -5.23
N LYS A 84 4.28 -18.07 -5.53
CA LYS A 84 4.22 -19.15 -6.55
C LYS A 84 3.25 -20.25 -6.12
N VAL A 85 3.32 -20.71 -4.88
CA VAL A 85 2.42 -21.73 -4.32
C VAL A 85 1.00 -21.20 -4.30
N GLY A 86 0.77 -19.99 -3.78
CA GLY A 86 -0.55 -19.38 -3.69
C GLY A 86 -1.24 -19.12 -5.03
N ARG A 87 -0.48 -19.01 -6.13
CA ARG A 87 -1.05 -18.94 -7.49
C ARG A 87 -1.41 -20.32 -8.06
N ARG A 88 -0.67 -21.34 -7.68
CA ARG A 88 -0.82 -22.70 -8.25
C ARG A 88 -1.87 -23.53 -7.50
N GLU A 89 -1.89 -23.47 -6.18
CA GLU A 89 -2.73 -24.33 -5.35
C GLU A 89 -4.23 -24.05 -5.54
N LYS A 90 -5.04 -25.11 -5.37
CA LYS A 90 -6.50 -25.09 -5.49
C LYS A 90 -7.11 -26.07 -4.47
N PRO A 91 -8.39 -25.88 -4.10
CA PRO A 91 -9.27 -24.79 -4.46
C PRO A 91 -8.99 -23.52 -3.64
N LEU A 92 -9.27 -22.35 -4.20
CA LEU A 92 -9.36 -21.12 -3.41
C LEU A 92 -10.65 -21.11 -2.59
N ARG A 93 -10.65 -20.36 -1.48
CA ARG A 93 -11.90 -20.07 -0.74
C ARG A 93 -12.89 -19.34 -1.66
N ASN A 94 -14.16 -19.68 -1.54
CA ASN A 94 -15.19 -19.18 -2.46
C ASN A 94 -15.41 -17.66 -2.38
N ASP A 95 -15.15 -17.05 -1.22
CA ASP A 95 -15.33 -15.63 -0.95
C ASP A 95 -14.07 -14.80 -1.16
N TRP A 96 -13.00 -15.37 -1.78
CA TRP A 96 -11.71 -14.73 -1.89
C TRP A 96 -11.79 -13.32 -2.47
N GLU A 97 -12.52 -13.13 -3.55
CA GLU A 97 -12.64 -11.82 -4.21
C GLU A 97 -13.30 -10.76 -3.33
N SER A 98 -14.15 -11.15 -2.38
CA SER A 98 -14.81 -10.22 -1.45
C SER A 98 -14.00 -9.90 -0.20
N VAL A 99 -13.04 -10.77 0.17
CA VAL A 99 -12.26 -10.61 1.42
C VAL A 99 -10.81 -10.20 1.20
N LYS A 100 -10.26 -10.32 -0.01
CA LYS A 100 -8.83 -10.14 -0.28
C LYS A 100 -8.30 -8.76 0.12
N ASP A 101 -9.09 -7.70 -0.03
CA ASP A 101 -8.69 -6.35 0.36
C ASP A 101 -8.58 -6.21 1.88
N GLN A 102 -9.53 -6.81 2.63
CA GLN A 102 -9.46 -6.84 4.09
C GLN A 102 -8.28 -7.70 4.57
N VAL A 103 -8.05 -8.85 3.96
CA VAL A 103 -6.89 -9.71 4.26
C VAL A 103 -5.57 -8.94 4.07
N MET A 104 -5.47 -8.16 3.00
CA MET A 104 -4.29 -7.33 2.76
C MET A 104 -4.16 -6.23 3.82
N PHE A 105 -5.24 -5.55 4.15
CA PHE A 105 -5.24 -4.54 5.20
C PHE A 105 -4.78 -5.12 6.54
N ASP A 106 -5.31 -6.27 6.95
CA ASP A 106 -4.98 -6.92 8.23
C ASP A 106 -3.48 -7.28 8.29
N ALA A 107 -2.93 -7.82 7.20
CA ALA A 107 -1.50 -8.14 7.10
C ALA A 107 -0.62 -6.88 7.20
N VAL A 108 -0.95 -5.85 6.47
CA VAL A 108 -0.20 -4.57 6.45
C VAL A 108 -0.32 -3.88 7.82
N TRP A 109 -1.52 -3.86 8.40
CA TRP A 109 -1.75 -3.32 9.75
C TRP A 109 -0.89 -4.03 10.80
N ALA A 110 -0.93 -5.37 10.84
CA ALA A 110 -0.13 -6.16 11.77
C ALA A 110 1.38 -5.94 11.57
N LYS A 111 1.85 -5.90 10.31
CA LYS A 111 3.23 -5.63 9.98
C LYS A 111 3.69 -4.27 10.55
N PHE A 112 2.95 -3.20 10.32
CA PHE A 112 3.38 -1.86 10.73
C PHE A 112 3.18 -1.61 12.23
N THR A 113 2.12 -2.12 12.84
CA THR A 113 1.90 -1.96 14.29
C THR A 113 2.90 -2.73 15.14
N GLN A 114 3.44 -3.84 14.64
CA GLN A 114 4.37 -4.69 15.37
C GLN A 114 5.85 -4.43 15.03
N ASN A 115 6.14 -3.53 14.07
CA ASN A 115 7.50 -3.14 13.70
C ASN A 115 7.64 -1.59 13.79
N PRO A 116 7.94 -1.04 14.98
CA PRO A 116 7.91 0.41 15.23
C PRO A 116 8.80 1.23 14.30
N ASP A 117 9.94 0.66 13.87
CA ASP A 117 10.89 1.38 13.02
C ASP A 117 10.30 1.69 11.64
N ILE A 118 9.58 0.72 11.04
CA ILE A 118 8.92 0.97 9.76
C ILE A 118 7.59 1.70 9.92
N ALA A 119 6.93 1.62 11.08
CA ALA A 119 5.77 2.45 11.38
C ALA A 119 6.15 3.95 11.33
N ARG A 120 7.28 4.33 11.94
CA ARG A 120 7.80 5.70 11.84
C ARG A 120 8.10 6.09 10.40
N LYS A 121 8.79 5.22 9.65
CA LYS A 121 9.09 5.49 8.24
C LYS A 121 7.83 5.68 7.40
N LEU A 122 6.76 4.92 7.68
CA LEU A 122 5.47 5.10 7.00
C LEU A 122 4.85 6.45 7.36
N LEU A 123 4.88 6.85 8.63
CA LEU A 123 4.41 8.17 9.06
C LEU A 123 5.24 9.31 8.46
N ASP A 124 6.56 9.13 8.34
CA ASP A 124 7.49 10.11 7.74
C ASP A 124 7.24 10.32 6.23
N THR A 125 6.50 9.45 5.57
CA THR A 125 6.05 9.69 4.18
C THR A 125 5.07 10.87 4.07
N GLY A 126 4.60 11.40 5.20
CA GLY A 126 3.71 12.56 5.23
C GLY A 126 2.41 12.28 4.49
N ASP A 127 2.02 13.16 3.58
CA ASP A 127 0.82 13.03 2.75
C ASP A 127 1.12 12.53 1.34
N ALA A 128 2.33 12.01 1.12
CA ALA A 128 2.71 11.47 -0.17
C ALA A 128 1.75 10.36 -0.64
N TYR A 129 1.44 10.37 -1.93
CA TYR A 129 0.70 9.31 -2.57
C TYR A 129 1.62 8.11 -2.78
N LEU A 130 1.26 6.96 -2.21
CA LEU A 130 2.09 5.74 -2.25
C LEU A 130 1.66 4.87 -3.41
N ILE A 131 2.62 4.46 -4.25
CA ILE A 131 2.34 3.71 -5.47
C ILE A 131 3.24 2.47 -5.53
N GLU A 132 2.63 1.29 -5.57
CA GLU A 132 3.36 0.10 -5.99
C GLU A 132 3.53 0.14 -7.52
N HIS A 133 4.76 0.34 -7.97
CA HIS A 133 5.04 0.58 -9.38
C HIS A 133 5.60 -0.67 -10.06
N THR A 134 4.75 -1.39 -10.79
CA THR A 134 5.15 -2.55 -11.60
C THR A 134 4.16 -2.86 -12.70
N LYS A 135 4.67 -3.28 -13.86
CA LYS A 135 3.85 -3.78 -14.98
C LYS A 135 3.24 -5.18 -14.74
N ASN A 136 3.67 -5.87 -13.68
CA ASN A 136 3.28 -7.25 -13.42
C ASN A 136 1.93 -7.39 -12.70
N ASP A 137 1.39 -6.32 -12.16
CA ASP A 137 0.13 -6.31 -11.43
C ASP A 137 -0.62 -5.00 -11.69
N SER A 138 -1.88 -5.09 -12.09
CA SER A 138 -2.76 -3.94 -12.32
C SER A 138 -3.85 -3.80 -11.27
N TYR A 139 -3.94 -4.73 -10.32
CA TYR A 139 -4.86 -4.63 -9.19
C TYR A 139 -4.17 -4.07 -7.95
N TRP A 140 -3.11 -4.75 -7.48
CA TRP A 140 -2.36 -4.29 -6.32
C TRP A 140 -1.43 -3.13 -6.64
N ALA A 141 -0.86 -3.10 -7.84
CA ALA A 141 0.03 -2.07 -8.34
C ALA A 141 -0.64 -1.18 -9.40
N ASP A 142 0.16 -0.25 -9.95
CA ASP A 142 -0.25 0.73 -10.95
C ASP A 142 -0.23 0.23 -12.41
N GLY A 143 0.13 -1.03 -12.65
CA GLY A 143 0.25 -1.60 -13.99
C GLY A 143 1.49 -1.14 -14.76
N GLY A 144 2.35 -0.36 -14.14
CA GLY A 144 3.59 0.18 -14.72
C GLY A 144 3.41 1.44 -15.58
N ASP A 145 2.18 1.78 -15.92
CA ASP A 145 1.81 2.96 -16.70
C ASP A 145 0.81 3.90 -15.98
N GLY A 146 0.45 3.54 -14.74
CA GLY A 146 -0.52 4.29 -13.94
C GLY A 146 -1.98 3.92 -14.20
N SER A 147 -2.28 2.95 -15.07
CA SER A 147 -3.65 2.51 -15.36
C SER A 147 -4.20 1.49 -14.33
N GLY A 148 -3.33 0.92 -13.51
CA GLY A 148 -3.71 -0.04 -12.47
C GLY A 148 -4.39 0.63 -11.27
N LYS A 149 -5.00 -0.19 -10.42
CA LYS A 149 -5.80 0.28 -9.28
C LYS A 149 -4.97 0.71 -8.07
N ASN A 150 -3.71 0.28 -8.00
CA ASN A 150 -2.80 0.60 -6.89
C ASN A 150 -3.40 0.29 -5.48
N ARG A 151 -4.11 -0.84 -5.34
CA ARG A 151 -4.80 -1.18 -4.08
C ARG A 151 -3.85 -1.32 -2.89
N LEU A 152 -2.60 -1.79 -3.12
CA LEU A 152 -1.61 -1.84 -2.03
C LEU A 152 -1.23 -0.44 -1.55
N GLY A 153 -1.02 0.51 -2.46
CA GLY A 153 -0.77 1.90 -2.09
C GLY A 153 -1.93 2.50 -1.28
N GLU A 154 -3.17 2.24 -1.66
CA GLU A 154 -4.36 2.69 -0.92
C GLU A 154 -4.42 2.07 0.49
N VAL A 155 -4.14 0.77 0.63
CA VAL A 155 -4.07 0.10 1.93
C VAL A 155 -2.97 0.71 2.82
N LEU A 156 -1.79 0.95 2.28
CA LEU A 156 -0.68 1.58 3.01
C LEU A 156 -1.03 3.00 3.50
N MET A 157 -1.69 3.79 2.67
CA MET A 157 -2.16 5.13 3.06
C MET A 157 -3.22 5.06 4.15
N ALA A 158 -4.17 4.12 4.07
CA ALA A 158 -5.18 3.91 5.10
C ALA A 158 -4.56 3.45 6.44
N VAL A 159 -3.56 2.57 6.40
CA VAL A 159 -2.78 2.16 7.60
C VAL A 159 -2.03 3.36 8.17
N ARG A 160 -1.38 4.18 7.35
CA ARG A 160 -0.71 5.41 7.79
C ARG A 160 -1.66 6.36 8.52
N ASP A 161 -2.84 6.57 7.98
CA ASP A 161 -3.85 7.45 8.58
C ASP A 161 -4.37 6.89 9.92
N SER A 162 -4.55 5.57 10.00
CA SER A 162 -4.95 4.89 11.24
C SER A 162 -3.85 4.98 12.32
N LEU A 163 -2.57 4.87 11.94
CA LEU A 163 -1.45 5.06 12.86
C LEU A 163 -1.36 6.51 13.37
N ARG A 164 -1.61 7.51 12.52
CA ARG A 164 -1.67 8.92 12.93
C ARG A 164 -2.78 9.17 13.95
N ALA A 165 -3.96 8.59 13.71
CA ALA A 165 -5.10 8.75 14.61
C ALA A 165 -4.83 8.17 16.00
N GLN A 166 -4.02 7.10 16.10
CA GLN A 166 -3.61 6.52 17.39
C GLN A 166 -2.63 7.40 18.17
N GLN A 167 -1.85 8.23 17.49
CA GLN A 167 -0.88 9.13 18.15
C GLN A 167 -1.51 10.43 18.65
N ASN A 168 -2.68 10.81 18.13
CA ASN A 168 -3.42 12.02 18.48
C ASN A 168 -4.86 11.66 18.89
N PRO A 169 -5.07 11.00 20.06
CA PRO A 169 -6.39 10.60 20.53
C PRO A 169 -7.26 11.78 20.98
#